data_8cd877dc93bf32943b04da63fd55e62c
#
_entry.id   8cd877dc93bf32943b04da63fd55e62c
#
_cell.length_a   1.000
_cell.length_b   1.000
_cell.length_c   1.000
_cell.angle_alpha   90.00
_cell.angle_beta   90.00
_cell.angle_gamma   90.00
#
_symmetry.space_group_name_H-M   'P 1'
#
loop_
_entity.id
_entity.type
_entity.pdbx_description
1 polymer ?
#
loop_
_entity_poly.entity_id
_entity_poly.type
_entity_poly.pdbx_seq_one_letter_code
_entity_poly.pdbx_strand_id
1 'polypeptide(L)'
;MGFFSLLDQAYPWYNRVMRLDKLLGQAGYGSRNQVKKLIRSRQVYVDGILAEQDNLNVDASLQTITVSGKELEHAPEVYYLMNKSSGVVSARRDKEHQTVIDLIKPEDQRDGLYPVGRLDRDTEGLVLITNNGPLGFALLHPRYHVAKTYYVEV
;
A
#
# COMPACT_ATOMS: atom_id res chain seq x y z
N MET A 1 -6.49 -10.19 -27.78
CA MET A 1 -7.16 -11.25 -27.02
C MET A 1 -6.61 -11.18 -25.60
N GLY A 2 -7.35 -10.49 -24.71
CA GLY A 2 -6.86 -10.23 -23.36
C GLY A 2 -6.93 -11.47 -22.50
N PHE A 3 -5.81 -11.90 -21.96
CA PHE A 3 -5.79 -12.83 -20.83
C PHE A 3 -6.36 -12.12 -19.60
N PHE A 4 -7.68 -12.16 -19.42
CA PHE A 4 -8.28 -11.96 -18.12
C PHE A 4 -7.91 -13.20 -17.29
N SER A 5 -7.01 -13.00 -16.33
CA SER A 5 -6.59 -14.05 -15.42
C SER A 5 -7.82 -14.52 -14.61
N LEU A 6 -7.94 -15.84 -14.39
CA LEU A 6 -8.92 -16.43 -13.46
C LEU A 6 -8.86 -15.78 -12.05
N LEU A 7 -7.75 -15.15 -11.70
CA LEU A 7 -7.55 -14.40 -10.46
C LEU A 7 -8.38 -13.10 -10.42
N ASP A 8 -8.66 -12.46 -11.57
CA ASP A 8 -9.46 -11.24 -11.63
C ASP A 8 -10.95 -11.49 -11.32
N GLN A 9 -11.44 -12.70 -11.58
CA GLN A 9 -12.81 -13.11 -11.23
C GLN A 9 -12.96 -13.58 -9.79
N ALA A 10 -11.92 -14.22 -9.23
CA ALA A 10 -11.93 -14.72 -7.87
C ALA A 10 -11.68 -13.63 -6.83
N TYR A 11 -10.98 -12.55 -7.21
CA TYR A 11 -10.54 -11.49 -6.32
C TYR A 11 -10.69 -10.11 -6.97
N PRO A 12 -11.92 -9.56 -7.05
CA PRO A 12 -12.20 -8.28 -7.72
C PRO A 12 -11.49 -7.07 -7.08
N TRP A 13 -10.85 -7.26 -5.92
CA TRP A 13 -10.05 -6.26 -5.22
C TRP A 13 -8.54 -6.34 -5.56
N TYR A 14 -8.11 -7.32 -6.34
CA TYR A 14 -6.73 -7.43 -6.84
C TYR A 14 -6.55 -6.54 -8.08
N ASN A 15 -6.99 -5.29 -7.97
CA ASN A 15 -6.85 -4.34 -9.06
C ASN A 15 -5.51 -3.61 -8.91
N ARG A 16 -4.51 -4.04 -9.68
CA ARG A 16 -3.19 -3.37 -9.81
C ARG A 16 -3.31 -2.00 -10.46
N VAL A 17 -4.45 -1.75 -11.10
CA VAL A 17 -4.74 -0.48 -11.76
C VAL A 17 -5.11 0.56 -10.72
N MET A 18 -4.38 1.66 -10.69
CA MET A 18 -4.68 2.81 -9.84
C MET A 18 -4.54 4.11 -10.61
N ARG A 19 -5.11 5.18 -10.07
CA ARG A 19 -4.97 6.51 -10.65
C ARG A 19 -3.52 6.99 -10.56
N LEU A 20 -3.03 7.60 -11.62
CA LEU A 20 -1.67 8.12 -11.73
C LEU A 20 -1.33 9.13 -10.61
N ASP A 21 -2.27 10.04 -10.28
CA ASP A 21 -2.08 11.00 -9.18
C ASP A 21 -1.88 10.31 -7.82
N LYS A 22 -2.60 9.21 -7.58
CA LYS A 22 -2.46 8.43 -6.37
C LYS A 22 -1.12 7.69 -6.33
N LEU A 23 -0.73 7.08 -7.44
CA LEU A 23 0.54 6.37 -7.57
C LEU A 23 1.72 7.30 -7.29
N LEU A 24 1.76 8.48 -7.94
CA LEU A 24 2.82 9.46 -7.75
C LEU A 24 2.85 10.02 -6.32
N GLY A 25 1.69 10.21 -5.70
CA GLY A 25 1.61 10.60 -4.29
C GLY A 25 2.19 9.55 -3.35
N GLN A 26 1.91 8.27 -3.60
CA GLN A 26 2.48 7.14 -2.84
C GLN A 26 3.99 6.99 -3.05
N ALA A 27 4.47 7.30 -4.26
CA ALA A 27 5.88 7.29 -4.59
C ALA A 27 6.67 8.52 -4.06
N GLY A 28 6.03 9.39 -3.27
CA GLY A 28 6.71 10.49 -2.59
C GLY A 28 6.84 11.78 -3.40
N TYR A 29 6.18 11.89 -4.57
CA TYR A 29 6.20 13.13 -5.38
C TYR A 29 5.36 14.28 -4.81
N GLY A 30 4.83 14.10 -3.60
CA GLY A 30 4.20 15.15 -2.82
C GLY A 30 2.68 15.03 -2.66
N SER A 31 2.05 16.12 -2.23
CA SER A 31 0.61 16.22 -2.06
C SER A 31 -0.13 16.14 -3.40
N ARG A 32 -1.45 15.86 -3.36
CA ARG A 32 -2.29 15.86 -4.58
C ARG A 32 -2.11 17.08 -5.47
N ASN A 33 -2.00 18.27 -4.87
CA ASN A 33 -1.83 19.50 -5.62
C ASN A 33 -0.44 19.59 -6.27
N GLN A 34 0.60 19.10 -5.62
CA GLN A 34 1.96 19.04 -6.17
C GLN A 34 2.03 18.06 -7.32
N VAL A 35 1.45 16.87 -7.15
CA VAL A 35 1.35 15.85 -8.21
C VAL A 35 0.58 16.38 -9.44
N LYS A 36 -0.54 17.07 -9.25
CA LYS A 36 -1.28 17.70 -10.35
C LYS A 36 -0.44 18.73 -11.10
N LYS A 37 0.34 19.56 -10.39
CA LYS A 37 1.26 20.50 -11.01
C LYS A 37 2.34 19.78 -11.81
N LEU A 38 2.89 18.70 -11.27
CA LEU A 38 3.91 17.88 -11.92
C LEU A 38 3.40 17.27 -13.25
N ILE A 39 2.20 16.72 -13.26
CA ILE A 39 1.58 16.18 -14.48
C ILE A 39 1.34 17.30 -15.52
N ARG A 40 0.78 18.44 -15.08
CA ARG A 40 0.54 19.60 -15.94
C ARG A 40 1.82 20.22 -16.51
N SER A 41 2.95 20.09 -15.81
CA SER A 41 4.26 20.55 -16.31
C SER A 41 4.86 19.62 -17.37
N ARG A 42 4.11 18.62 -17.84
CA ARG A 42 4.48 17.69 -18.93
C ARG A 42 5.75 16.88 -18.64
N GLN A 43 5.98 16.55 -17.38
CA GLN A 43 7.16 15.79 -16.93
C GLN A 43 6.87 14.32 -16.63
N VAL A 44 5.62 13.87 -16.81
CA VAL A 44 5.19 12.51 -16.51
C VAL A 44 4.81 11.78 -17.79
N TYR A 45 5.37 10.60 -17.99
CA TYR A 45 5.12 9.74 -19.13
C TYR A 45 4.72 8.35 -18.66
N VAL A 46 3.82 7.71 -19.40
CA VAL A 46 3.41 6.33 -19.21
C VAL A 46 3.69 5.58 -20.51
N ASP A 47 4.55 4.57 -20.46
CA ASP A 47 5.03 3.83 -21.64
C ASP A 47 5.61 4.76 -22.74
N GLY A 48 6.29 5.82 -22.32
CA GLY A 48 6.83 6.84 -23.22
C GLY A 48 5.83 7.84 -23.78
N ILE A 49 4.53 7.73 -23.43
CA ILE A 49 3.47 8.65 -23.84
C ILE A 49 3.23 9.68 -22.74
N LEU A 50 3.18 10.95 -23.09
CA LEU A 50 2.92 12.03 -22.14
C LEU A 50 1.57 11.85 -21.44
N ALA A 51 1.59 11.84 -20.09
CA ALA A 51 0.38 11.83 -19.30
C ALA A 51 -0.25 13.24 -19.25
N GLU A 52 -1.40 13.41 -19.87
CA GLU A 52 -2.11 14.70 -19.91
C GLU A 52 -3.14 14.84 -18.77
N GLN A 53 -3.57 13.71 -18.18
CA GLN A 53 -4.61 13.67 -17.15
C GLN A 53 -4.10 13.06 -15.85
N ASP A 54 -4.43 13.71 -14.74
CA ASP A 54 -4.05 13.24 -13.40
C ASP A 54 -4.85 12.02 -12.92
N ASN A 55 -6.02 11.79 -13.49
CA ASN A 55 -6.91 10.67 -13.19
C ASN A 55 -6.71 9.46 -14.12
N LEU A 56 -5.68 9.48 -14.97
CA LEU A 56 -5.34 8.33 -15.80
C LEU A 56 -5.16 7.08 -14.95
N ASN A 57 -5.82 6.00 -15.32
CA ASN A 57 -5.63 4.71 -14.67
C ASN A 57 -4.39 4.03 -15.25
N VAL A 58 -3.48 3.63 -14.37
CA VAL A 58 -2.21 3.00 -14.73
C VAL A 58 -2.01 1.72 -13.92
N ASP A 59 -1.34 0.74 -14.53
CA ASP A 59 -0.84 -0.45 -13.86
C ASP A 59 0.69 -0.39 -13.81
N ALA A 60 1.24 0.01 -12.67
CA ALA A 60 2.67 0.16 -12.50
C ALA A 60 3.45 -1.16 -12.56
N SER A 61 2.78 -2.31 -12.52
CA SER A 61 3.41 -3.62 -12.71
C SER A 61 3.61 -4.00 -14.18
N LEU A 62 2.86 -3.37 -15.08
CA LEU A 62 2.89 -3.64 -16.51
C LEU A 62 3.36 -2.45 -17.34
N GLN A 63 3.27 -1.24 -16.80
CA GLN A 63 3.56 0.02 -17.50
C GLN A 63 4.77 0.72 -16.90
N THR A 64 5.63 1.22 -17.75
CA THR A 64 6.77 2.05 -17.35
C THR A 64 6.31 3.49 -17.13
N ILE A 65 6.46 3.99 -15.92
CA ILE A 65 6.14 5.38 -15.58
C ILE A 65 7.43 6.15 -15.39
N THR A 66 7.56 7.25 -16.10
CA THR A 66 8.74 8.10 -16.05
C THR A 66 8.36 9.48 -15.54
N VAL A 67 9.10 10.02 -14.59
CA VAL A 67 8.92 11.34 -14.00
C VAL A 67 10.21 12.14 -14.13
N SER A 68 10.17 13.26 -14.82
CA SER A 68 11.35 14.13 -15.07
C SER A 68 12.55 13.33 -15.62
N GLY A 69 12.28 12.37 -16.52
CA GLY A 69 13.29 11.54 -17.16
C GLY A 69 13.83 10.37 -16.32
N LYS A 70 13.29 10.18 -15.10
CA LYS A 70 13.63 9.02 -14.26
C LYS A 70 12.47 8.05 -14.22
N GLU A 71 12.75 6.78 -14.39
CA GLU A 71 11.76 5.71 -14.21
C GLU A 71 11.32 5.64 -12.75
N LEU A 72 10.00 5.49 -12.54
CA LEU A 72 9.42 5.31 -11.24
C LEU A 72 9.74 3.88 -10.75
N GLU A 73 10.64 3.76 -9.82
CA GLU A 73 10.84 2.50 -9.14
C GLU A 73 9.62 2.20 -8.27
N HIS A 74 8.90 1.17 -8.64
CA HIS A 74 7.81 0.68 -7.80
C HIS A 74 8.43 -0.05 -6.61
N ALA A 75 8.32 0.53 -5.43
CA ALA A 75 8.74 -0.17 -4.21
C ALA A 75 7.94 -1.48 -4.11
N PRO A 76 8.61 -2.64 -4.03
CA PRO A 76 7.92 -3.91 -4.00
C PRO A 76 6.96 -3.95 -2.81
N GLU A 77 5.78 -4.54 -3.03
CA GLU A 77 4.87 -4.83 -1.94
C GLU A 77 5.52 -5.85 -1.00
N VAL A 78 5.44 -5.59 0.28
CA VAL A 78 5.99 -6.47 1.31
C VAL A 78 4.91 -6.88 2.31
N TYR A 79 5.09 -8.07 2.86
CA TYR A 79 4.15 -8.68 3.79
C TYR A 79 4.93 -9.27 4.95
N TYR A 80 4.74 -8.72 6.14
CA TYR A 80 5.38 -9.18 7.35
C TYR A 80 4.33 -9.78 8.28
N LEU A 81 4.59 -10.99 8.76
CA LEU A 81 3.84 -11.57 9.86
C LEU A 81 4.65 -11.37 11.15
N MET A 82 4.08 -10.63 12.08
CA MET A 82 4.71 -10.31 13.36
C MET A 82 3.95 -10.98 14.50
N ASN A 83 4.66 -11.62 15.39
CA ASN A 83 4.13 -11.93 16.71
C ASN A 83 4.29 -10.67 17.57
N LYS A 84 3.22 -9.88 17.68
CA LYS A 84 3.23 -8.63 18.44
C LYS A 84 3.42 -8.93 19.92
N SER A 85 4.39 -8.29 20.53
CA SER A 85 4.59 -8.33 21.99
C SER A 85 3.64 -7.41 22.73
N SER A 86 3.43 -7.68 24.02
CA SER A 86 2.75 -6.77 24.95
C SER A 86 3.49 -5.42 25.06
N GLY A 87 2.75 -4.36 25.32
CA GLY A 87 3.26 -3.00 25.45
C GLY A 87 3.39 -2.21 24.15
N VAL A 88 3.22 -2.85 22.99
CA VAL A 88 3.37 -2.25 21.66
C VAL A 88 2.00 -1.99 21.03
N VAL A 89 1.83 -0.83 20.39
CA VAL A 89 0.57 -0.46 19.76
C VAL A 89 0.50 -0.86 18.28
N SER A 90 -0.66 -1.31 17.84
CA SER A 90 -0.95 -1.62 16.43
C SER A 90 -1.28 -0.35 15.67
N ALA A 91 -0.26 0.49 15.45
CA ALA A 91 -0.38 1.75 14.73
C ALA A 91 0.82 1.95 13.79
N ARG A 92 0.65 2.84 12.82
CA ARG A 92 1.74 3.25 11.93
C ARG A 92 2.71 4.21 12.64
N ARG A 93 2.18 5.07 13.49
CA ARG A 93 2.92 6.04 14.32
C ARG A 93 2.15 6.29 15.60
N ASP A 94 2.85 6.47 16.67
CA ASP A 94 2.32 6.91 17.96
C ASP A 94 3.29 7.90 18.59
N LYS A 95 2.79 8.80 19.47
CA LYS A 95 3.64 9.82 20.12
C LYS A 95 4.21 9.35 21.45
N GLU A 96 3.55 8.42 22.10
CA GLU A 96 3.83 8.02 23.47
C GLU A 96 4.32 6.57 23.56
N HIS A 97 3.95 5.71 22.60
CA HIS A 97 4.21 4.30 22.65
C HIS A 97 4.93 3.79 21.41
N GLN A 98 5.75 2.77 21.61
CA GLN A 98 6.35 2.03 20.51
C GLN A 98 5.28 1.34 19.67
N THR A 99 5.43 1.40 18.36
CA THR A 99 4.49 0.81 17.42
C THR A 99 5.01 -0.50 16.84
N VAL A 100 4.13 -1.29 16.25
CA VAL A 100 4.52 -2.50 15.50
C VAL A 100 5.46 -2.18 14.33
N ILE A 101 5.41 -0.97 13.78
CA ILE A 101 6.31 -0.53 12.70
C ILE A 101 7.72 -0.28 13.23
N ASP A 102 7.85 0.26 14.43
CA ASP A 102 9.14 0.53 15.07
C ASP A 102 9.92 -0.74 15.43
N LEU A 103 9.23 -1.90 15.49
CA LEU A 103 9.85 -3.20 15.72
C LEU A 103 10.46 -3.83 14.47
N ILE A 104 10.14 -3.31 13.29
CA ILE A 104 10.69 -3.80 12.02
C ILE A 104 12.13 -3.32 11.91
N LYS A 105 13.03 -4.26 11.58
CA LYS A 105 14.45 -3.95 11.42
C LYS A 105 14.67 -2.86 10.36
N PRO A 106 15.68 -1.98 10.52
CA PRO A 106 15.96 -0.90 9.57
C PRO A 106 16.11 -1.38 8.12
N GLU A 107 16.75 -2.52 7.89
CA GLU A 107 16.94 -3.10 6.56
C GLU A 107 15.64 -3.57 5.90
N ASP A 108 14.62 -3.89 6.71
CA ASP A 108 13.30 -4.33 6.27
C ASP A 108 12.27 -3.19 6.24
N GLN A 109 12.62 -2.00 6.70
CA GLN A 109 11.74 -0.83 6.64
C GLN A 109 11.42 -0.48 5.18
N ARG A 110 10.14 -0.21 4.93
CA ARG A 110 9.64 0.25 3.62
C ARG A 110 8.63 1.36 3.82
N ASP A 111 8.56 2.24 2.85
CA ASP A 111 7.55 3.29 2.86
C ASP A 111 6.14 2.71 2.79
N GLY A 112 5.23 3.34 3.49
CA GLY A 112 3.82 2.98 3.44
C GLY A 112 3.40 1.80 4.32
N LEU A 113 4.29 1.19 5.09
CA LEU A 113 3.96 0.09 6.01
C LEU A 113 2.88 0.50 7.02
N TYR A 114 1.93 -0.41 7.25
CA TYR A 114 0.90 -0.27 8.26
C TYR A 114 0.38 -1.65 8.70
N PRO A 115 -0.13 -1.78 9.94
CA PRO A 115 -0.73 -3.03 10.40
C PRO A 115 -2.12 -3.25 9.78
N VAL A 116 -2.39 -4.46 9.31
CA VAL A 116 -3.69 -4.90 8.82
C VAL A 116 -4.50 -5.47 9.97
N GLY A 117 -5.28 -4.63 10.60
CA GLY A 117 -5.98 -4.94 11.85
C GLY A 117 -5.23 -4.44 13.07
N ARG A 118 -5.84 -4.66 14.22
CA ARG A 118 -5.32 -4.15 15.49
C ARG A 118 -5.50 -5.18 16.58
N LEU A 119 -4.45 -5.39 17.34
CA LEU A 119 -4.50 -5.96 18.69
C LEU A 119 -4.27 -4.83 19.69
N ASP A 120 -4.89 -4.91 20.85
CA ASP A 120 -4.69 -3.94 21.91
C ASP A 120 -3.23 -3.92 22.37
N ARG A 121 -2.81 -2.85 23.02
CA ARG A 121 -1.42 -2.64 23.44
C ARG A 121 -0.87 -3.83 24.24
N ASP A 122 -1.65 -4.32 25.18
CA ASP A 122 -1.24 -5.37 26.11
C ASP A 122 -1.56 -6.79 25.58
N THR A 123 -2.20 -6.89 24.41
CA THR A 123 -2.49 -8.17 23.74
C THR A 123 -1.31 -8.60 22.88
N GLU A 124 -0.94 -9.86 22.99
CA GLU A 124 0.10 -10.50 22.17
C GLU A 124 -0.54 -11.31 21.05
N GLY A 125 0.19 -11.51 19.95
CA GLY A 125 -0.26 -12.36 18.87
C GLY A 125 0.03 -11.86 17.47
N LEU A 126 -0.55 -12.55 16.49
CA LEU A 126 -0.25 -12.35 15.08
C LEU A 126 -0.83 -11.02 14.54
N VAL A 127 0.05 -10.23 13.94
CA VAL A 127 -0.31 -9.02 13.19
C VAL A 127 0.32 -9.08 11.80
N LEU A 128 -0.49 -8.90 10.76
CA LEU A 128 -0.02 -8.71 9.39
C LEU A 128 0.33 -7.23 9.19
N ILE A 129 1.52 -6.97 8.66
CA ILE A 129 1.99 -5.63 8.29
C ILE A 129 2.32 -5.61 6.81
N THR A 130 1.88 -4.62 6.08
CA THR A 130 2.12 -4.50 4.63
C THR A 130 2.09 -3.04 4.19
N ASN A 131 2.63 -2.75 3.01
CA ASN A 131 2.43 -1.50 2.28
C ASN A 131 1.38 -1.64 1.15
N ASN A 132 0.78 -2.84 0.98
CA ASN A 132 -0.28 -3.08 -0.01
C ASN A 132 -1.63 -2.52 0.50
N GLY A 133 -1.96 -1.30 0.06
CA GLY A 133 -3.21 -0.64 0.43
C GLY A 133 -4.48 -1.38 -0.02
N PRO A 134 -4.58 -1.82 -1.29
CA PRO A 134 -5.71 -2.62 -1.78
C PRO A 134 -5.97 -3.88 -0.97
N LEU A 135 -4.93 -4.66 -0.65
CA LEU A 135 -5.07 -5.87 0.17
C LEU A 135 -5.60 -5.54 1.57
N GLY A 136 -4.97 -4.56 2.24
CA GLY A 136 -5.41 -4.17 3.59
C GLY A 136 -6.84 -3.66 3.60
N PHE A 137 -7.25 -2.89 2.60
CA PHE A 137 -8.64 -2.47 2.44
C PHE A 137 -9.58 -3.68 2.30
N ALA A 138 -9.24 -4.65 1.43
CA ALA A 138 -10.04 -5.85 1.23
C ALA A 138 -10.20 -6.67 2.51
N LEU A 139 -9.13 -6.79 3.31
CA LEU A 139 -9.13 -7.56 4.55
C LEU A 139 -9.86 -6.85 5.71
N LEU A 140 -9.91 -5.51 5.71
CA LEU A 140 -10.45 -4.73 6.82
C LEU A 140 -11.85 -4.16 6.56
N HIS A 141 -12.20 -3.94 5.30
CA HIS A 141 -13.45 -3.25 4.97
C HIS A 141 -14.66 -4.15 5.22
N PRO A 142 -15.68 -3.68 5.98
CA PRO A 142 -16.84 -4.49 6.38
C PRO A 142 -17.62 -5.12 5.21
N ARG A 143 -17.59 -4.49 4.03
CA ARG A 143 -18.29 -4.98 2.83
C ARG A 143 -17.83 -6.38 2.41
N TYR A 144 -16.57 -6.74 2.68
CA TYR A 144 -16.00 -8.02 2.24
C TYR A 144 -16.14 -9.13 3.28
N HIS A 145 -16.57 -8.81 4.50
CA HIS A 145 -16.86 -9.78 5.56
C HIS A 145 -15.77 -10.85 5.76
N VAL A 146 -14.50 -10.46 5.64
CA VAL A 146 -13.39 -11.41 5.87
C VAL A 146 -13.39 -11.83 7.34
N ALA A 147 -13.67 -13.11 7.58
CA ALA A 147 -13.71 -13.66 8.94
C ALA A 147 -12.32 -13.66 9.59
N LYS A 148 -12.25 -13.27 10.86
CA LYS A 148 -11.05 -13.36 11.69
C LYS A 148 -11.38 -14.22 12.90
N THR A 149 -10.58 -15.25 13.12
CA THR A 149 -10.73 -16.14 14.28
C THR A 149 -9.66 -15.82 15.30
N TYR A 150 -10.07 -15.68 16.57
CA TYR A 150 -9.18 -15.44 17.68
C TYR A 150 -9.28 -16.60 18.66
N TYR A 151 -8.13 -17.11 19.08
CA TYR A 151 -8.03 -18.00 20.23
C TYR A 151 -7.55 -17.16 21.43
N VAL A 152 -8.26 -17.25 22.54
CA VAL A 152 -7.98 -16.43 23.74
C VAL A 152 -7.93 -17.35 24.94
N GLU A 153 -6.84 -17.27 25.69
CA GLU A 153 -6.74 -17.87 27.04
C GLU A 153 -7.09 -16.80 28.07
N VAL A 154 -7.98 -17.15 29.00
CA VAL A 154 -8.46 -16.31 30.11
C VAL A 154 -8.14 -16.92 31.44
#